data_06c38f17e837b3762c493aaf605822c9
#
_entry.id   06c38f17e837b3762c493aaf605822c9
#
_cell.length_a   1.000
_cell.length_b   1.000
_cell.length_c   1.000
_cell.angle_alpha   90.00
_cell.angle_beta   90.00
_cell.angle_gamma   90.00
#
_symmetry.space_group_name_H-M   'P 1'
#
loop_
_entity.id
_entity.type
_entity.pdbx_description
1 polymer ?
#
loop_
_entity_poly.entity_id
_entity_poly.type
_entity_poly.pdbx_seq_one_letter_code
_entity_poly.pdbx_strand_id
1 'polypeptide(L)'
;MLKITHKMWFALPALTLLVGMATPQGAAGQTVIIDGSTPAVGATVERKTGPSVDQLMNRSVVGADGSKIGTVTDVILDDKGEAQYIVIHSGGILGFGGKDIAADLTLADLRTGSEAIRLREVTAASVRDMPEFRYDDSITSLTRSPEPQR
;
A
#
# COMPACT_ATOMS: atom_id res chain seq x y z
N MET A 1 10.30 -32.13 44.28
CA MET A 1 9.36 -33.23 44.51
C MET A 1 8.00 -32.73 44.06
N LEU A 2 7.49 -33.18 42.98
CA LEU A 2 6.21 -33.83 42.78
C LEU A 2 6.00 -34.16 41.30
N LYS A 3 6.09 -35.41 41.00
CA LYS A 3 5.73 -36.03 39.72
C LYS A 3 4.21 -36.20 39.73
N ILE A 4 3.56 -35.87 38.62
CA ILE A 4 2.26 -36.49 38.30
C ILE A 4 2.24 -36.83 36.82
N THR A 5 2.44 -38.08 36.56
CA THR A 5 2.04 -38.86 35.41
C THR A 5 0.54 -39.14 35.46
N HIS A 6 -0.15 -39.10 34.34
CA HIS A 6 -1.29 -39.96 34.00
C HIS A 6 -1.78 -39.57 32.62
N LYS A 7 -1.89 -40.40 31.70
CA LYS A 7 -2.32 -41.77 31.47
C LYS A 7 -3.18 -41.75 30.21
N MET A 8 -2.70 -42.51 29.29
CA MET A 8 -3.36 -42.97 28.08
C MET A 8 -4.82 -43.38 28.35
N TRP A 9 -5.70 -43.06 27.40
CA TRP A 9 -6.81 -43.95 27.12
C TRP A 9 -7.08 -44.00 25.61
N PHE A 10 -6.85 -45.19 25.10
CA PHE A 10 -7.30 -45.69 23.83
C PHE A 10 -8.81 -45.87 23.80
N ALA A 11 -9.48 -45.47 22.75
CA ALA A 11 -10.68 -46.16 22.25
C ALA A 11 -10.91 -45.74 20.78
N LEU A 12 -10.60 -46.62 19.87
CA LEU A 12 -11.32 -46.85 18.62
C LEU A 12 -12.47 -47.84 18.98
N PRO A 13 -13.62 -47.85 18.28
CA PRO A 13 -13.77 -48.24 16.91
C PRO A 13 -14.96 -47.58 16.17
N ALA A 14 -14.97 -47.59 14.87
CA ALA A 14 -15.97 -48.22 14.00
C ALA A 14 -16.05 -47.52 12.67
N LEU A 15 -15.58 -48.22 11.75
CA LEU A 15 -15.87 -48.35 10.36
C LEU A 15 -17.34 -48.07 9.98
N THR A 16 -17.61 -47.05 9.17
CA THR A 16 -18.80 -47.06 8.34
C THR A 16 -18.40 -46.46 6.97
N LEU A 17 -18.32 -47.34 6.02
CA LEU A 17 -18.16 -47.12 4.59
C LEU A 17 -19.46 -46.53 4.06
N LEU A 18 -19.46 -45.26 3.62
CA LEU A 18 -20.51 -44.74 2.77
C LEU A 18 -19.86 -44.21 1.49
N VAL A 19 -19.93 -45.04 0.47
CA VAL A 19 -19.63 -44.65 -0.90
C VAL A 19 -20.69 -43.67 -1.36
N GLY A 20 -20.33 -42.39 -1.35
CA GLY A 20 -21.08 -41.32 -2.00
C GLY A 20 -20.33 -40.88 -3.24
N MET A 21 -20.82 -41.33 -4.39
CA MET A 21 -20.41 -40.79 -5.69
C MET A 21 -20.78 -39.31 -5.73
N ALA A 22 -19.83 -38.44 -5.51
CA ALA A 22 -19.94 -37.04 -5.86
C ALA A 22 -19.35 -36.85 -7.24
N THR A 23 -20.20 -36.67 -8.20
CA THR A 23 -19.86 -36.21 -9.54
C THR A 23 -19.16 -34.87 -9.47
N PRO A 24 -18.03 -34.66 -10.15
CA PRO A 24 -17.50 -33.31 -10.30
C PRO A 24 -18.43 -32.56 -11.26
N GLN A 25 -19.25 -31.70 -10.77
CA GLN A 25 -19.87 -30.66 -11.59
C GLN A 25 -18.76 -29.75 -12.08
N GLY A 26 -18.37 -29.98 -13.33
CA GLY A 26 -17.55 -29.03 -14.04
C GLY A 26 -18.24 -27.68 -14.07
N ALA A 27 -17.61 -26.71 -13.47
CA ALA A 27 -17.91 -25.32 -13.73
C ALA A 27 -17.60 -25.10 -15.21
N ALA A 28 -18.63 -25.17 -16.01
CA ALA A 28 -18.57 -24.74 -17.41
C ALA A 28 -18.31 -23.26 -17.38
N GLY A 29 -17.05 -22.88 -17.56
CA GLY A 29 -16.71 -21.54 -17.93
C GLY A 29 -17.44 -21.21 -19.20
N GLN A 30 -18.42 -20.32 -19.11
CA GLN A 30 -19.07 -19.78 -20.29
C GLN A 30 -18.04 -18.96 -21.05
N THR A 31 -17.45 -19.54 -22.05
CA THR A 31 -16.72 -18.82 -23.07
C THR A 31 -17.76 -18.06 -23.88
N VAL A 32 -17.97 -16.82 -23.56
CA VAL A 32 -18.72 -15.90 -24.42
C VAL A 32 -17.81 -15.66 -25.63
N ILE A 33 -18.06 -16.36 -26.73
CA ILE A 33 -17.47 -16.05 -28.01
C ILE A 33 -18.24 -14.83 -28.52
N ILE A 34 -17.68 -13.64 -28.30
CA ILE A 34 -18.15 -12.44 -29.01
C ILE A 34 -17.40 -12.46 -30.34
N ASP A 35 -18.12 -12.84 -31.39
CA ASP A 35 -17.67 -12.72 -32.77
C ASP A 35 -17.40 -11.26 -33.10
N GLY A 36 -16.21 -11.01 -33.65
CA GLY A 36 -15.89 -9.74 -34.33
C GLY A 36 -15.21 -8.67 -33.49
N SER A 37 -13.86 -8.68 -33.51
CA SER A 37 -13.01 -7.48 -33.51
C SER A 37 -13.11 -6.52 -32.33
N THR A 38 -12.67 -6.97 -31.17
CA THR A 38 -11.93 -6.11 -30.24
C THR A 38 -10.96 -7.00 -29.46
N PRO A 39 -9.65 -6.70 -29.42
CA PRO A 39 -8.80 -7.40 -28.50
C PRO A 39 -9.29 -7.06 -27.10
N ALA A 40 -9.98 -7.99 -26.46
CA ALA A 40 -10.19 -7.93 -25.03
C ALA A 40 -8.81 -8.02 -24.40
N VAL A 41 -8.20 -6.89 -24.15
CA VAL A 41 -7.05 -6.79 -23.29
C VAL A 41 -7.53 -7.17 -21.92
N GLY A 42 -7.59 -8.45 -21.65
CA GLY A 42 -7.69 -8.99 -20.31
C GLY A 42 -6.36 -8.74 -19.62
N ALA A 43 -6.05 -7.48 -19.35
CA ALA A 43 -4.96 -7.15 -18.47
C ALA A 43 -5.35 -7.69 -17.10
N THR A 44 -4.79 -8.82 -16.73
CA THR A 44 -4.77 -9.26 -15.34
C THR A 44 -3.90 -8.25 -14.63
N VAL A 45 -4.53 -7.21 -14.07
CA VAL A 45 -3.83 -6.27 -13.22
C VAL A 45 -3.44 -7.06 -11.97
N GLU A 46 -2.19 -7.46 -11.90
CA GLU A 46 -1.62 -7.97 -10.67
C GLU A 46 -1.77 -6.87 -9.62
N ARG A 47 -2.66 -7.08 -8.67
CA ARG A 47 -2.78 -6.17 -7.52
C ARG A 47 -1.53 -6.31 -6.69
N LYS A 48 -0.59 -5.40 -6.85
CA LYS A 48 0.47 -5.18 -5.86
C LYS A 48 -0.22 -4.95 -4.52
N THR A 49 0.12 -5.75 -3.53
CA THR A 49 -0.42 -5.67 -2.17
C THR A 49 0.16 -4.43 -1.49
N GLY A 50 -0.45 -3.29 -1.70
CA GLY A 50 -0.06 -2.01 -1.11
C GLY A 50 -1.22 -1.03 -1.20
N PRO A 51 -1.20 0.06 -0.41
CA PRO A 51 -2.20 1.10 -0.56
C PRO A 51 -2.09 1.72 -1.95
N SER A 52 -3.22 2.02 -2.56
CA SER A 52 -3.25 2.77 -3.80
C SER A 52 -2.74 4.19 -3.57
N VAL A 53 -2.24 4.83 -4.61
CA VAL A 53 -1.73 6.21 -4.51
C VAL A 53 -2.80 7.16 -3.98
N ASP A 54 -4.06 6.99 -4.40
CA ASP A 54 -5.19 7.78 -3.89
C ASP A 54 -5.35 7.65 -2.37
N GLN A 55 -4.99 6.51 -1.81
CA GLN A 55 -5.02 6.26 -0.37
C GLN A 55 -3.86 6.93 0.38
N LEU A 56 -2.82 7.36 -0.31
CA LEU A 56 -1.69 8.08 0.28
C LEU A 56 -1.95 9.59 0.34
N MET A 57 -2.67 10.12 -0.64
CA MET A 57 -2.95 11.54 -0.74
C MET A 57 -3.74 12.07 0.47
N ASN A 58 -3.39 13.27 0.90
CA ASN A 58 -4.02 13.97 2.03
C ASN A 58 -3.94 13.26 3.39
N ARG A 59 -3.15 12.17 3.49
CA ARG A 59 -2.96 11.50 4.78
C ARG A 59 -1.99 12.25 5.67
N SER A 60 -2.28 12.22 6.97
CA SER A 60 -1.35 12.71 7.98
C SER A 60 -0.09 11.84 8.01
N VAL A 61 1.06 12.49 8.18
CA VAL A 61 2.35 11.81 8.35
C VAL A 61 2.86 12.07 9.75
N VAL A 62 3.26 11.00 10.42
CA VAL A 62 3.87 11.04 11.76
C VAL A 62 5.28 10.49 11.71
N GLY A 63 6.14 11.00 12.55
CA GLY A 63 7.52 10.54 12.67
C GLY A 63 7.68 9.26 13.47
N ALA A 64 8.92 8.82 13.60
CA ALA A 64 9.30 7.69 14.43
C ALA A 64 8.92 7.90 15.90
N ASP A 65 8.97 9.14 16.35
CA ASP A 65 8.58 9.61 17.69
C ASP A 65 7.07 9.77 17.87
N GLY A 66 6.28 9.54 16.84
CA GLY A 66 4.83 9.72 16.83
C GLY A 66 4.36 11.17 16.67
N SER A 67 5.26 12.13 16.61
CA SER A 67 4.93 13.53 16.38
C SER A 67 4.45 13.76 14.94
N LYS A 68 3.45 14.61 14.77
CA LYS A 68 2.96 14.98 13.44
C LYS A 68 4.04 15.74 12.67
N ILE A 69 4.39 15.25 11.48
CA ILE A 69 5.31 15.88 10.55
C ILE A 69 4.55 16.81 9.60
N GLY A 70 3.47 16.30 9.01
CA GLY A 70 2.74 17.05 8.00
C GLY A 70 1.62 16.24 7.35
N THR A 71 1.33 16.57 6.10
CA THR A 71 0.31 15.91 5.29
C THR A 71 0.88 15.61 3.90
N VAL A 72 0.56 14.46 3.33
CA VAL A 72 0.96 14.11 1.95
C VAL A 72 0.22 14.99 0.96
N THR A 73 0.98 15.67 0.12
CA THR A 73 0.46 16.56 -0.93
C THR A 73 0.69 16.03 -2.34
N ASP A 74 1.69 15.15 -2.50
CA ASP A 74 2.00 14.57 -3.81
C ASP A 74 2.73 13.23 -3.67
N VAL A 75 2.78 12.49 -4.78
CA VAL A 75 3.56 11.27 -4.93
C VAL A 75 4.42 11.38 -6.17
N ILE A 76 5.71 11.13 -6.02
CA ILE A 76 6.67 11.13 -7.10
C ILE A 76 6.85 9.70 -7.58
N LEU A 77 6.80 9.53 -8.89
CA LEU A 77 6.92 8.25 -9.56
C LEU A 77 8.33 8.09 -10.12
N ASP A 78 8.81 6.86 -10.16
CA ASP A 78 10.03 6.50 -10.87
C ASP A 78 9.79 6.36 -12.39
N ASP A 79 10.85 6.04 -13.14
CA ASP A 79 10.80 5.85 -14.60
C ASP A 79 9.87 4.69 -15.04
N LYS A 80 9.48 3.83 -14.11
CA LYS A 80 8.57 2.71 -14.34
C LYS A 80 7.13 3.04 -13.97
N GLY A 81 6.89 4.26 -13.47
CA GLY A 81 5.58 4.69 -12.97
C GLY A 81 5.23 4.12 -11.60
N GLU A 82 6.23 3.64 -10.84
CA GLU A 82 6.04 3.18 -9.46
C GLU A 82 6.25 4.34 -8.48
N ALA A 83 5.46 4.38 -7.41
CA ALA A 83 5.61 5.40 -6.37
C ALA A 83 6.96 5.22 -5.64
N GLN A 84 7.81 6.25 -5.68
CA GLN A 84 9.14 6.24 -5.08
C GLN A 84 9.24 7.15 -3.88
N TYR A 85 8.71 8.38 -3.97
CA TYR A 85 8.71 9.34 -2.87
C TYR A 85 7.31 9.87 -2.62
N ILE A 86 7.06 10.26 -1.38
CA ILE A 86 5.91 11.09 -1.00
C ILE A 86 6.40 12.51 -0.70
N VAL A 87 5.68 13.49 -1.21
CA VAL A 87 5.90 14.89 -0.85
C VAL A 87 4.98 15.24 0.31
N ILE A 88 5.57 15.78 1.35
CA ILE A 88 4.90 16.09 2.61
C ILE A 88 4.98 17.59 2.84
N HIS A 89 3.84 18.23 2.95
CA HIS A 89 3.78 19.61 3.43
C HIS A 89 3.92 19.63 4.94
N SER A 90 5.03 20.20 5.42
CA SER A 90 5.38 20.25 6.83
C SER A 90 5.35 21.67 7.36
N GLY A 91 4.67 21.87 8.47
CA GLY A 91 4.54 23.17 9.13
C GLY A 91 3.43 24.03 8.54
N GLY A 92 3.49 25.33 8.85
CA GLY A 92 2.47 26.30 8.47
C GLY A 92 1.30 26.41 9.47
N ILE A 93 0.61 27.54 9.40
CA ILE A 93 -0.61 27.81 10.16
C ILE A 93 -1.74 28.00 9.16
N LEU A 94 -2.80 27.21 9.24
CA LEU A 94 -3.96 27.28 8.34
C LEU A 94 -3.60 27.17 6.84
N GLY A 95 -2.56 26.40 6.50
CA GLY A 95 -2.13 26.24 5.12
C GLY A 95 -1.20 27.36 4.59
N PHE A 96 -0.86 28.34 5.43
CA PHE A 96 0.08 29.41 5.09
C PHE A 96 1.44 29.15 5.76
N GLY A 97 2.50 29.25 4.97
CA GLY A 97 3.85 28.92 5.42
C GLY A 97 4.08 27.40 5.49
N GLY A 98 5.26 27.03 5.98
CA GLY A 98 5.71 25.63 5.95
C GLY A 98 6.61 25.37 4.75
N LYS A 99 7.06 24.12 4.61
CA LYS A 99 7.89 23.67 3.49
C LYS A 99 7.47 22.29 3.03
N ASP A 100 7.71 22.01 1.77
CA ASP A 100 7.56 20.69 1.21
C ASP A 100 8.86 19.91 1.41
N ILE A 101 8.75 18.65 1.80
CA ILE A 101 9.87 17.73 1.92
C ILE A 101 9.51 16.44 1.18
N ALA A 102 10.51 15.81 0.56
CA ALA A 102 10.35 14.48 -0.02
C ALA A 102 10.85 13.41 0.95
N ALA A 103 10.06 12.37 1.14
CA ALA A 103 10.44 11.21 1.92
C ALA A 103 10.33 9.95 1.06
N ASP A 104 11.34 9.09 1.14
CA ASP A 104 11.33 7.80 0.45
C ASP A 104 10.20 6.92 0.97
N LEU A 105 9.44 6.35 0.06
CA LEU A 105 8.28 5.52 0.40
C LEU A 105 8.69 4.21 1.12
N THR A 106 9.94 3.77 0.94
CA THR A 106 10.48 2.60 1.65
C THR A 106 10.59 2.83 3.17
N LEU A 107 10.71 4.08 3.59
CA LEU A 107 10.73 4.46 5.01
C LEU A 107 9.33 4.56 5.62
N ALA A 108 8.29 4.53 4.79
CA ALA A 108 6.92 4.66 5.22
C ALA A 108 6.32 3.32 5.64
N ASP A 109 5.72 3.28 6.83
CA ASP A 109 4.89 2.16 7.26
C ASP A 109 3.46 2.40 6.76
N LEU A 110 3.12 1.70 5.68
CA LEU A 110 1.86 1.82 4.96
C LEU A 110 0.87 0.73 5.38
N ARG A 111 0.42 0.76 6.62
CA ARG A 111 -0.57 -0.20 7.08
C ARG A 111 -1.95 0.13 6.52
N THR A 112 -2.61 -0.88 5.97
CA THR A 112 -4.00 -0.77 5.53
C THR A 112 -4.89 -0.44 6.73
N GLY A 113 -5.74 0.59 6.59
CA GLY A 113 -6.65 1.03 7.65
C GLY A 113 -6.05 1.96 8.71
N SER A 114 -4.76 2.28 8.64
CA SER A 114 -4.16 3.30 9.47
C SER A 114 -4.55 4.70 8.98
N GLU A 115 -4.94 5.61 9.87
CA GLU A 115 -5.26 7.00 9.51
C GLU A 115 -4.01 7.82 9.15
N ALA A 116 -2.85 7.44 9.64
CA ALA A 116 -1.60 8.14 9.44
C ALA A 116 -0.52 7.23 8.85
N ILE A 117 0.34 7.81 8.04
CA ILE A 117 1.57 7.18 7.54
C ILE A 117 2.67 7.44 8.56
N ARG A 118 3.34 6.39 9.04
CA ARG A 118 4.48 6.53 9.95
C ARG A 118 5.79 6.43 9.18
N LEU A 119 6.66 7.41 9.34
CA LEU A 119 8.04 7.35 8.85
C LEU A 119 8.95 6.79 9.95
N ARG A 120 9.75 5.77 9.60
CA ARG A 120 10.54 5.01 10.59
C ARG A 120 11.77 5.75 11.10
N GLU A 121 12.38 6.59 10.27
CA GLU A 121 13.68 7.21 10.56
C GLU A 121 13.63 8.73 10.60
N VAL A 122 12.46 9.30 10.38
CA VAL A 122 12.25 10.75 10.32
C VAL A 122 11.46 11.20 11.53
N THR A 123 11.89 12.28 12.16
CA THR A 123 11.19 12.93 13.28
C THR A 123 10.76 14.34 12.90
N ALA A 124 9.82 14.92 13.63
CA ALA A 124 9.42 16.31 13.40
C ALA A 124 10.58 17.29 13.61
N ALA A 125 11.55 16.94 14.45
CA ALA A 125 12.76 17.74 14.65
C ALA A 125 13.69 17.67 13.43
N SER A 126 13.97 16.45 12.92
CA SER A 126 14.87 16.27 11.77
C SER A 126 14.33 16.93 10.49
N VAL A 127 13.02 16.99 10.34
CA VAL A 127 12.37 17.64 9.19
C VAL A 127 12.73 19.13 9.09
N ARG A 128 12.97 19.80 10.21
CA ARG A 128 13.32 21.23 10.18
C ARG A 128 14.64 21.48 9.47
N ASP A 129 15.57 20.54 9.58
CA ASP A 129 16.91 20.61 9.00
C ASP A 129 16.98 20.00 7.59
N MET A 130 15.93 19.31 7.13
CA MET A 130 15.84 18.78 5.79
C MET A 130 15.72 19.92 4.76
N PRO A 131 16.33 19.77 3.57
CA PRO A 131 16.16 20.73 2.49
C PRO A 131 14.70 20.76 2.03
N GLU A 132 14.25 21.93 1.59
CA GLU A 132 12.96 22.08 0.92
C GLU A 132 12.97 21.32 -0.41
N PHE A 133 11.95 20.51 -0.64
CA PHE A 133 11.76 19.82 -1.91
C PHE A 133 11.28 20.81 -2.97
N ARG A 134 11.91 20.75 -4.14
CA ARG A 134 11.54 21.56 -5.31
C ARG A 134 11.33 20.65 -6.51
N TYR A 135 10.27 20.91 -7.23
CA TYR A 135 10.00 20.22 -8.48
C TYR A 135 10.95 20.73 -9.57
N ASP A 136 11.42 19.83 -10.41
CA ASP A 136 12.13 20.10 -11.65
C ASP A 136 11.54 19.28 -12.80
N ASP A 137 12.02 19.53 -14.02
CA ASP A 137 11.49 18.91 -15.24
C ASP A 137 11.75 17.39 -15.34
N SER A 138 12.61 16.85 -14.49
CA SER A 138 12.93 15.41 -14.44
C SER A 138 12.00 14.62 -13.53
N ILE A 139 11.17 15.31 -12.73
CA ILE A 139 10.32 14.70 -11.72
C ILE A 139 8.94 14.39 -12.28
N THR A 140 8.57 13.12 -12.27
CA THR A 140 7.21 12.69 -12.60
C THR A 140 6.33 12.73 -11.34
N SER A 141 5.48 13.74 -11.28
CA SER A 141 4.53 13.96 -10.18
C SER A 141 3.17 13.43 -10.56
N LEU A 142 2.45 12.88 -9.59
CA LEU A 142 1.09 12.41 -9.80
C LEU A 142 0.09 13.56 -9.89
N THR A 143 0.32 14.65 -9.14
CA THR A 143 -0.63 15.78 -9.06
C THR A 143 -0.30 16.89 -10.04
N ARG A 144 0.94 16.94 -10.54
CA ARG A 144 1.39 17.98 -11.49
C ARG A 144 1.61 17.35 -12.84
N SER A 145 0.88 17.81 -13.84
CA SER A 145 1.23 17.53 -15.23
C SER A 145 2.48 18.30 -15.62
N PRO A 146 3.42 17.70 -16.39
CA PRO A 146 4.53 18.47 -16.92
C PRO A 146 3.99 19.64 -17.72
N GLU A 147 4.46 20.84 -17.39
CA GLU A 147 4.06 22.04 -18.13
C GLU A 147 4.60 21.93 -19.56
N PRO A 148 3.75 22.09 -20.60
CA PRO A 148 4.25 22.03 -21.96
C PRO A 148 5.25 23.16 -22.16
N GLN A 149 6.49 22.81 -22.44
CA GLN A 149 7.54 23.76 -22.79
C GLN A 149 7.09 24.52 -24.06
N ARG A 150 6.90 25.81 -23.92
CA ARG A 150 6.67 26.74 -25.04
C ARG A 150 7.98 27.20 -25.63
#